data_17e28726535e0200086573ff3333e36b
#
_entry.id   17e28726535e0200086573ff3333e36b
#
_cell.length_a   1.000
_cell.length_b   1.000
_cell.length_c   1.000
_cell.angle_alpha   90.00
_cell.angle_beta   90.00
_cell.angle_gamma   90.00
#
_symmetry.space_group_name_H-M   'P 1'
#
loop_
_entity.id
_entity.type
_entity.pdbx_description
1 polymer ?
#
loop_
_entity_poly.entity_id
_entity_poly.type
_entity_poly.pdbx_seq_one_letter_code
_entity_poly.pdbx_strand_id
1 'polypeptide(L)'
;MARVKGGLNAKKKHNRVLKLAKGYRGARSKQYRVAKQSVMRALTSSYAGRKERKRQFRQLWITRINAAARLNGLSYSKFMYGLKLAEVDINRKILADLAVNDAEGFTKLADVAKSKLA
;
A
#
# COMPACT_ATOMS: atom_id res chain seq x y z
N MET A 1 32.98 38.18 28.95
CA MET A 1 32.37 36.87 28.74
C MET A 1 32.28 36.53 27.25
N ALA A 2 32.66 35.31 26.89
CA ALA A 2 32.54 34.86 25.51
C ALA A 2 31.07 34.58 25.10
N ARG A 3 30.63 35.06 23.95
CA ARG A 3 29.29 34.87 23.44
C ARG A 3 29.26 33.70 22.44
N VAL A 4 28.36 32.75 22.65
CA VAL A 4 28.14 31.64 21.72
C VAL A 4 27.24 32.10 20.55
N LYS A 5 27.79 32.17 19.34
CA LYS A 5 27.07 32.69 18.18
C LYS A 5 26.22 31.66 17.46
N GLY A 6 26.55 30.38 17.51
CA GLY A 6 25.89 29.31 16.74
C GLY A 6 24.87 28.49 17.51
N GLY A 7 24.71 28.66 18.82
CA GLY A 7 23.92 27.81 19.69
C GLY A 7 22.42 27.78 19.35
N LEU A 8 21.86 28.95 19.04
CA LEU A 8 20.45 29.06 18.69
C LEU A 8 20.10 28.30 17.38
N ASN A 9 20.93 28.41 16.36
CA ASN A 9 20.73 27.73 15.08
C ASN A 9 20.84 26.22 15.23
N ALA A 10 21.84 25.75 15.98
CA ALA A 10 21.98 24.32 16.27
C ALA A 10 20.76 23.76 17.01
N LYS A 11 20.30 24.50 18.04
CA LYS A 11 19.10 24.10 18.80
C LYS A 11 17.85 24.02 17.93
N LYS A 12 17.63 24.96 17.02
CA LYS A 12 16.53 24.96 16.09
C LYS A 12 16.57 23.72 15.17
N LYS A 13 17.74 23.40 14.61
CA LYS A 13 17.95 22.21 13.77
C LYS A 13 17.69 20.91 14.54
N HIS A 14 18.21 20.83 15.77
CA HIS A 14 17.97 19.66 16.63
C HIS A 14 16.49 19.49 16.97
N ASN A 15 15.79 20.58 17.28
CA ASN A 15 14.37 20.54 17.63
C ASN A 15 13.50 20.07 16.47
N ARG A 16 13.85 20.39 15.23
CA ARG A 16 13.14 19.87 14.03
C ARG A 16 13.15 18.34 13.99
N VAL A 17 14.34 17.77 14.20
CA VAL A 17 14.50 16.29 14.19
C VAL A 17 13.78 15.66 15.38
N LEU A 18 13.93 16.22 16.58
CA LEU A 18 13.28 15.72 17.79
C LEU A 18 11.77 15.81 17.71
N LYS A 19 11.25 16.82 17.03
CA LYS A 19 9.80 16.95 16.78
C LYS A 19 9.28 15.80 15.90
N LEU A 20 10.04 15.41 14.89
CA LEU A 20 9.70 14.25 14.03
C LEU A 20 9.85 12.91 14.77
N ALA A 21 10.69 12.88 15.81
CA ALA A 21 10.93 11.67 16.62
C ALA A 21 9.98 11.53 17.82
N LYS A 22 8.97 12.38 17.94
CA LYS A 22 7.98 12.28 19.03
C LYS A 22 7.28 10.92 18.99
N GLY A 23 7.13 10.31 20.16
CA GLY A 23 6.52 8.99 20.30
C GLY A 23 7.49 7.82 20.13
N TYR A 24 8.75 8.06 19.78
CA TYR A 24 9.75 7.02 19.71
C TYR A 24 10.17 6.57 21.12
N ARG A 25 10.56 5.32 21.24
CA ARG A 25 10.87 4.73 22.54
C ARG A 25 12.29 5.09 23.01
N GLY A 26 12.42 5.34 24.32
CA GLY A 26 13.69 5.57 24.98
C GLY A 26 14.44 6.80 24.46
N ALA A 27 15.74 6.67 24.31
CA ALA A 27 16.62 7.75 23.84
C ALA A 27 16.33 8.23 22.41
N ARG A 28 15.65 7.43 21.59
CA ARG A 28 15.29 7.80 20.22
C ARG A 28 14.39 9.02 20.13
N SER A 29 13.61 9.31 21.17
CA SER A 29 12.77 10.51 21.23
C SER A 29 13.45 11.68 21.96
N LYS A 30 14.55 11.45 22.66
CA LYS A 30 15.19 12.42 23.56
C LYS A 30 16.55 12.88 23.10
N GLN A 31 17.44 11.97 22.69
CA GLN A 31 18.80 12.27 22.28
C GLN A 31 18.87 12.53 20.79
N TYR A 32 19.38 13.71 20.41
CA TYR A 32 19.44 14.12 18.99
C TYR A 32 20.20 13.13 18.10
N ARG A 33 21.36 12.63 18.53
CA ARG A 33 22.19 11.72 17.72
C ARG A 33 21.41 10.45 17.34
N VAL A 34 20.77 9.84 18.31
CA VAL A 34 19.96 8.61 18.10
C VAL A 34 18.65 8.94 17.37
N ALA A 35 18.00 10.05 17.74
CA ALA A 35 16.78 10.51 17.09
C ALA A 35 16.99 10.78 15.60
N LYS A 36 18.09 11.43 15.23
CA LYS A 36 18.43 11.70 13.84
C LYS A 36 18.56 10.43 13.01
N GLN A 37 19.27 9.43 13.51
CA GLN A 37 19.39 8.14 12.83
C GLN A 37 18.05 7.46 12.65
N SER A 38 17.23 7.45 13.70
CA SER A 38 15.89 6.86 13.66
C SER A 38 14.97 7.57 12.68
N VAL A 39 15.00 8.90 12.64
CA VAL A 39 14.19 9.70 11.71
C VAL A 39 14.62 9.47 10.26
N MET A 40 15.94 9.45 10.00
CA MET A 40 16.43 9.15 8.65
C MET A 40 15.96 7.77 8.17
N ARG A 41 16.01 6.77 9.05
CA ARG A 41 15.53 5.43 8.73
C ARG A 41 14.00 5.40 8.50
N ALA A 42 13.26 6.13 9.31
CA ALA A 42 11.81 6.27 9.15
C ALA A 42 11.43 6.87 7.80
N LEU A 43 12.11 7.93 7.39
CA LEU A 43 11.86 8.60 6.11
C LEU A 43 12.20 7.72 4.91
N THR A 44 13.34 7.01 4.94
CA THR A 44 13.72 6.07 3.88
C THR A 44 12.76 4.90 3.79
N SER A 45 12.32 4.36 4.92
CA SER A 45 11.32 3.29 4.97
C SER A 45 9.96 3.77 4.45
N SER A 46 9.56 5.00 4.76
CA SER A 46 8.33 5.61 4.23
C SER A 46 8.36 5.72 2.71
N TYR A 47 9.48 6.13 2.15
CA TYR A 47 9.65 6.23 0.70
C TYR A 47 9.50 4.86 0.03
N ALA A 48 10.22 3.86 0.55
CA ALA A 48 10.13 2.48 0.06
C ALA A 48 8.70 1.93 0.23
N GLY A 49 8.08 2.15 1.40
CA GLY A 49 6.74 1.70 1.71
C GLY A 49 5.68 2.28 0.78
N ARG A 50 5.79 3.57 0.42
CA ARG A 50 4.88 4.17 -0.55
C ARG A 50 5.01 3.55 -1.95
N LYS A 51 6.22 3.15 -2.35
CA LYS A 51 6.45 2.44 -3.62
C LYS A 51 5.86 1.02 -3.59
N GLU A 52 6.06 0.32 -2.47
CA GLU A 52 5.54 -1.04 -2.28
C GLU A 52 4.02 -1.10 -2.12
N ARG A 53 3.41 -0.04 -1.61
CA ARG A 53 1.96 0.02 -1.36
C ARG A 53 1.14 -0.35 -2.58
N LYS A 54 1.53 0.13 -3.75
CA LYS A 54 0.86 -0.18 -5.02
C LYS A 54 0.89 -1.67 -5.31
N ARG A 55 2.04 -2.32 -5.10
CA ARG A 55 2.23 -3.76 -5.32
C ARG A 55 1.41 -4.58 -4.33
N GLN A 56 1.41 -4.18 -3.06
CA GLN A 56 0.68 -4.87 -1.99
C GLN A 56 -0.83 -4.81 -2.22
N PHE A 57 -1.36 -3.66 -2.59
CA PHE A 57 -2.78 -3.54 -2.91
C PHE A 57 -3.16 -4.34 -4.15
N ARG A 58 -2.34 -4.32 -5.19
CA ARG A 58 -2.59 -5.15 -6.38
C ARG A 58 -2.60 -6.63 -6.04
N GLN A 59 -1.67 -7.09 -5.21
CA GLN A 59 -1.63 -8.47 -4.74
C GLN A 59 -2.89 -8.84 -3.96
N LEU A 60 -3.35 -7.96 -3.09
CA LEU A 60 -4.59 -8.15 -2.34
C LEU A 60 -5.81 -8.26 -3.26
N TRP A 61 -5.91 -7.38 -4.26
CA TRP A 61 -7.00 -7.44 -5.24
C TRP A 61 -6.99 -8.75 -6.02
N ILE A 62 -5.83 -9.19 -6.48
CA ILE A 62 -5.67 -10.45 -7.18
C ILE A 62 -6.12 -11.63 -6.31
N THR A 63 -5.75 -11.63 -5.04
CA THR A 63 -6.17 -12.67 -4.08
C THR A 63 -7.69 -12.73 -3.93
N ARG A 64 -8.34 -11.57 -3.78
CA ARG A 64 -9.80 -11.47 -3.66
C ARG A 64 -10.51 -11.92 -4.93
N ILE A 65 -10.04 -11.47 -6.09
CA ILE A 65 -10.59 -11.86 -7.39
C ILE A 65 -10.44 -13.36 -7.60
N ASN A 66 -9.27 -13.92 -7.28
CA ASN A 66 -9.01 -15.35 -7.42
C ASN A 66 -9.95 -16.19 -6.54
N ALA A 67 -10.15 -15.79 -5.28
CA ALA A 67 -11.06 -16.46 -4.38
C ALA A 67 -12.50 -16.49 -4.93
N ALA A 68 -13.00 -15.34 -5.38
CA ALA A 68 -14.34 -15.23 -5.94
C ALA A 68 -14.48 -15.98 -7.28
N ALA A 69 -13.45 -15.95 -8.13
CA ALA A 69 -13.43 -16.70 -9.38
C ALA A 69 -13.49 -18.21 -9.13
N ARG A 70 -12.77 -18.70 -8.14
CA ARG A 70 -12.79 -20.12 -7.76
C ARG A 70 -14.16 -20.57 -7.24
N LEU A 71 -14.85 -19.72 -6.48
CA LEU A 71 -16.23 -19.97 -6.07
C LEU A 71 -17.17 -20.13 -7.28
N ASN A 72 -16.87 -19.47 -8.37
CA ASN A 72 -17.61 -19.57 -9.64
C ASN A 72 -17.05 -20.62 -10.60
N GLY A 73 -16.10 -21.45 -10.15
CA GLY A 73 -15.53 -22.54 -10.95
C GLY A 73 -14.44 -22.13 -11.95
N LEU A 74 -13.87 -20.93 -11.83
CA LEU A 74 -12.80 -20.44 -12.69
C LEU A 74 -11.52 -20.18 -11.90
N SER A 75 -10.37 -20.36 -12.56
CA SER A 75 -9.10 -19.82 -12.03
C SER A 75 -8.99 -18.33 -12.36
N TYR A 76 -8.14 -17.62 -11.62
CA TYR A 76 -7.89 -16.20 -11.88
C TYR A 76 -7.50 -15.92 -13.33
N SER A 77 -6.59 -16.73 -13.87
CA SER A 77 -6.08 -16.56 -15.24
C SER A 77 -7.18 -16.74 -16.29
N LYS A 78 -8.01 -17.76 -16.12
CA LYS A 78 -9.15 -18.02 -17.01
C LYS A 78 -10.20 -16.92 -16.90
N PHE A 79 -10.50 -16.45 -15.70
CA PHE A 79 -11.44 -15.35 -15.47
C PHE A 79 -10.98 -14.07 -16.17
N MET A 80 -9.72 -13.67 -15.96
CA MET A 80 -9.17 -12.47 -16.58
C MET A 80 -9.09 -12.59 -18.11
N TYR A 81 -8.73 -13.76 -18.61
CA TYR A 81 -8.69 -14.01 -20.04
C TYR A 81 -10.09 -13.96 -20.65
N GLY A 82 -11.07 -14.57 -20.00
CA GLY A 82 -12.48 -14.53 -20.43
C GLY A 82 -13.04 -13.11 -20.49
N LEU A 83 -12.73 -12.27 -19.49
CA LEU A 83 -13.11 -10.84 -19.51
C LEU A 83 -12.43 -10.09 -20.66
N LYS A 84 -11.17 -10.39 -20.92
CA LYS A 84 -10.45 -9.80 -22.05
C LYS A 84 -11.07 -10.17 -23.40
N LEU A 85 -11.47 -11.43 -23.60
CA LEU A 85 -12.18 -11.88 -24.80
C LEU A 85 -13.56 -11.24 -24.94
N ALA A 86 -14.20 -10.94 -23.82
CA ALA A 86 -15.50 -10.25 -23.79
C ALA A 86 -15.38 -8.74 -23.98
N GLU A 87 -14.17 -8.23 -24.13
CA GLU A 87 -13.87 -6.78 -24.23
C GLU A 87 -14.37 -5.98 -23.01
N VAL A 88 -14.41 -6.62 -21.84
CA VAL A 88 -14.78 -5.99 -20.57
C VAL A 88 -13.53 -5.38 -19.94
N ASP A 89 -13.44 -4.06 -19.94
CA ASP A 89 -12.30 -3.32 -19.38
C ASP A 89 -12.66 -2.78 -18.00
N ILE A 90 -12.49 -3.62 -16.98
CA ILE A 90 -12.69 -3.25 -15.58
C ILE A 90 -11.36 -3.48 -14.84
N ASN A 91 -10.92 -2.47 -14.08
CA ASN A 91 -9.66 -2.60 -13.35
C ASN A 91 -9.80 -3.56 -12.15
N ARG A 92 -8.66 -4.05 -11.67
CA ARG A 92 -8.62 -5.05 -10.60
C ARG A 92 -9.17 -4.53 -9.27
N LYS A 93 -9.06 -3.23 -9.01
CA LYS A 93 -9.62 -2.61 -7.79
C LYS A 93 -11.14 -2.77 -7.75
N ILE A 94 -11.80 -2.44 -8.84
CA ILE A 94 -13.27 -2.55 -8.97
C ILE A 94 -13.69 -4.02 -8.92
N LEU A 95 -12.98 -4.91 -9.61
CA LEU A 95 -13.28 -6.35 -9.58
C LEU A 95 -13.14 -6.93 -8.17
N ALA A 96 -12.12 -6.52 -7.42
CA ALA A 96 -11.93 -6.95 -6.04
C ALA A 96 -13.02 -6.41 -5.10
N ASP A 97 -13.48 -5.19 -5.34
CA ASP A 97 -14.58 -4.58 -4.59
C ASP A 97 -15.90 -5.33 -4.84
N LEU A 98 -16.21 -5.63 -6.10
CA LEU A 98 -17.37 -6.46 -6.46
C LEU A 98 -17.29 -7.85 -5.84
N ALA A 99 -16.11 -8.45 -5.82
CA ALA A 99 -15.91 -9.78 -5.23
C ALA A 99 -16.29 -9.84 -3.75
N VAL A 100 -16.13 -8.76 -3.01
CA VAL A 100 -16.40 -8.68 -1.58
C VAL A 100 -17.80 -8.15 -1.30
N ASN A 101 -18.21 -7.07 -1.98
CA ASN A 101 -19.42 -6.32 -1.66
C ASN A 101 -20.63 -6.68 -2.55
N ASP A 102 -20.39 -7.21 -3.74
CA ASP A 102 -21.43 -7.56 -4.69
C ASP A 102 -21.13 -8.91 -5.37
N ALA A 103 -21.36 -9.99 -4.64
CA ALA A 103 -21.12 -11.34 -5.14
C ALA A 103 -21.97 -11.68 -6.38
N GLU A 104 -23.21 -11.16 -6.46
CA GLU A 104 -24.09 -11.41 -7.61
C GLU A 104 -23.55 -10.73 -8.87
N GLY A 105 -23.13 -9.48 -8.76
CA GLY A 105 -22.47 -8.76 -9.86
C GLY A 105 -21.22 -9.46 -10.34
N PHE A 106 -20.41 -9.96 -9.43
CA PHE A 106 -19.22 -10.74 -9.77
C PHE A 106 -19.57 -12.06 -10.47
N THR A 107 -20.62 -12.75 -10.04
CA THR A 107 -21.09 -13.97 -10.67
C THR A 107 -21.52 -13.73 -12.12
N LYS A 108 -22.21 -12.62 -12.39
CA LYS A 108 -22.57 -12.22 -13.75
C LYS A 108 -21.34 -12.03 -14.65
N LEU A 109 -20.31 -11.38 -14.12
CA LEU A 109 -19.04 -11.22 -14.84
C LEU A 109 -18.35 -12.58 -15.08
N ALA A 110 -18.39 -13.47 -14.10
CA ALA A 110 -17.86 -14.83 -14.24
C ALA A 110 -18.59 -15.60 -15.32
N ASP A 111 -19.91 -15.48 -15.42
CA ASP A 111 -20.72 -16.12 -16.46
C ASP A 111 -20.39 -15.57 -17.84
N VAL A 112 -20.20 -14.27 -17.98
CA VAL A 112 -19.73 -13.65 -19.22
C VAL A 112 -18.36 -14.21 -19.62
N ALA A 113 -17.43 -14.32 -18.66
CA ALA A 113 -16.11 -14.90 -18.91
C ALA A 113 -16.20 -16.37 -19.37
N LYS A 114 -17.04 -17.17 -18.72
CA LYS A 114 -17.30 -18.58 -19.09
C LYS A 114 -17.84 -18.70 -20.50
N SER A 115 -18.81 -17.87 -20.88
CA SER A 115 -19.42 -17.90 -22.20
C SER A 115 -18.40 -17.62 -23.31
N LYS A 116 -17.39 -16.83 -23.05
CA LYS A 116 -16.32 -16.52 -24.01
C LYS A 116 -15.20 -17.56 -24.05
N LEU A 117 -15.05 -18.32 -22.98
CA LEU A 117 -14.05 -19.40 -22.89
C LEU A 117 -14.56 -20.74 -23.49
N ALA A 118 -15.82 -20.85 -23.61
CA ALA A 118 -16.46 -22.03 -24.18
C ALA A 118 -16.30 -22.14 -25.71
#